data_434e49bfb1e58fe5726f1602bd002924
#
_entry.id   434e49bfb1e58fe5726f1602bd002924
#
_cell.length_a   1.000
_cell.length_b   1.000
_cell.length_c   1.000
_cell.angle_alpha   90.00
_cell.angle_beta   90.00
_cell.angle_gamma   90.00
#
_symmetry.space_group_name_H-M   'P 1'
#
loop_
_entity.id
_entity.type
_entity.pdbx_description
1 polymer ?
#
loop_
_entity_poly.entity_id
_entity_poly.type
_entity_poly.pdbx_seq_one_letter_code
_entity_poly.pdbx_strand_id
1 'polypeptide(L)'
;KSTHFASPTIVLITDRTDLDDQLSKQFTNAKKFIGDDKVISVETRAELKTELQGRNSGGLFLTTIHKFTESTELLTDRNNVICISDEAHRSQINLEQKVKVTETGVQTTYGFAKYLHDSLPNATYVGFTGTPVDGTLDVFGKVADSYTMRESVDDGITVKIVYEGRAAKVILDKAKLKEIEDYYKKCADDGTNEYQIEESKKAVTKIEMILGDPTRLKLLAEDFVNHYETRIAEGASVKGKVMFVASSRPIAYTLYKEIITLRPDWAEIKECEEGFELSEEERKKLKPIEKIKMVMTRGKDDIKEMYDLLGTKEDRKELDRQFKNEKSNFKIAIVVDMWLTGFDVPFLDTMYIDKPIQRHNLIQTISRVNRKFEGKEKGLVVDYIGIKKQMNLALAHYNNADNQNIEDIEQSIVVVKDQLDLLGKLFHKFDTSGYLSGIPLEQLKTLNQAAEFVQLTQELEKRFMYIVKRLKSAYDICSGSGAFSETQRDEIHFYLAVRSIVFKLTKGVAPDTAQMNNRVKQMLQDAIESDGVEEI
;
A
#
# COMPACT_ATOMS: atom_id res chain seq x y z
N LYS A 1 20.92 29.34 -10.01
CA LYS A 1 21.86 29.37 -8.87
C LYS A 1 21.33 30.37 -7.85
N SER A 2 20.81 29.88 -6.72
CA SER A 2 20.35 30.73 -5.63
C SER A 2 21.55 31.26 -4.86
N THR A 3 21.59 32.55 -4.57
CA THR A 3 22.62 33.15 -3.70
C THR A 3 22.54 32.63 -2.27
N HIS A 4 21.37 32.15 -1.84
CA HIS A 4 21.10 31.61 -0.51
C HIS A 4 21.75 30.22 -0.29
N PHE A 5 21.67 29.34 -1.29
CA PHE A 5 22.21 27.98 -1.20
C PHE A 5 23.63 27.86 -1.78
N ALA A 6 24.11 28.88 -2.49
CA ALA A 6 25.40 28.88 -3.21
C ALA A 6 25.53 27.65 -4.14
N SER A 7 26.32 26.66 -3.76
CA SER A 7 26.42 25.35 -4.44
C SER A 7 25.93 24.26 -3.50
N PRO A 8 24.61 23.95 -3.47
CA PRO A 8 24.05 23.01 -2.52
C PRO A 8 24.49 21.58 -2.81
N THR A 9 24.56 20.78 -1.77
CA THR A 9 24.57 19.32 -1.89
C THR A 9 23.13 18.84 -2.04
N ILE A 10 22.85 18.01 -3.03
CA ILE A 10 21.52 17.45 -3.27
C ILE A 10 21.55 15.96 -2.92
N VAL A 11 20.61 15.53 -2.08
CA VAL A 11 20.40 14.14 -1.71
C VAL A 11 19.03 13.72 -2.22
N LEU A 12 19.00 12.85 -3.22
CA LEU A 12 17.78 12.25 -3.76
C LEU A 12 17.50 10.96 -3.02
N ILE A 13 16.30 10.86 -2.46
CA ILE A 13 15.87 9.76 -1.61
C ILE A 13 14.68 9.06 -2.27
N THR A 14 14.82 7.76 -2.53
CA THR A 14 13.78 6.91 -3.09
C THR A 14 13.34 5.83 -2.09
N ASP A 15 12.15 5.28 -2.30
CA ASP A 15 11.64 4.16 -1.50
C ASP A 15 12.09 2.79 -2.06
N ARG A 16 12.43 2.71 -3.36
CA ARG A 16 12.70 1.47 -4.08
C ARG A 16 14.02 1.51 -4.83
N THR A 17 14.76 0.41 -4.75
CA THR A 17 16.03 0.24 -5.47
C THR A 17 15.86 0.27 -6.99
N ASP A 18 14.73 -0.21 -7.53
CA ASP A 18 14.47 -0.17 -8.97
C ASP A 18 14.33 1.28 -9.49
N LEU A 19 13.78 2.19 -8.67
CA LEU A 19 13.68 3.63 -8.99
C LEU A 19 15.04 4.30 -8.88
N ASP A 20 15.85 3.89 -7.91
CA ASP A 20 17.24 4.36 -7.75
C ASP A 20 18.06 4.08 -9.02
N ASP A 21 17.96 2.87 -9.58
CA ASP A 21 18.62 2.49 -10.84
C ASP A 21 18.15 3.34 -12.04
N GLN A 22 16.86 3.64 -12.13
CA GLN A 22 16.29 4.44 -13.22
C GLN A 22 16.73 5.90 -13.12
N LEU A 23 16.64 6.51 -11.94
CA LEU A 23 17.06 7.88 -11.68
C LEU A 23 18.57 8.03 -11.87
N SER A 24 19.37 7.08 -11.39
CA SER A 24 20.82 7.07 -11.58
C SER A 24 21.20 7.13 -13.07
N LYS A 25 20.53 6.36 -13.92
CA LYS A 25 20.75 6.40 -15.37
C LYS A 25 20.35 7.75 -15.98
N GLN A 26 19.20 8.30 -15.58
CA GLN A 26 18.73 9.60 -16.09
C GLN A 26 19.66 10.74 -15.70
N PHE A 27 20.07 10.82 -14.43
CA PHE A 27 20.99 11.84 -13.95
C PHE A 27 22.39 11.67 -14.53
N THR A 28 22.84 10.43 -14.75
CA THR A 28 24.10 10.14 -15.45
C THR A 28 24.08 10.65 -16.88
N ASN A 29 22.95 10.48 -17.58
CA ASN A 29 22.80 11.00 -18.94
C ASN A 29 22.72 12.54 -18.97
N ALA A 30 22.22 13.17 -17.91
CA ALA A 30 22.08 14.62 -17.76
C ALA A 30 23.32 15.32 -17.15
N LYS A 31 24.42 14.63 -16.89
CA LYS A 31 25.62 15.16 -16.22
C LYS A 31 26.10 16.49 -16.79
N LYS A 32 26.17 16.61 -18.12
CA LYS A 32 26.61 17.85 -18.80
C LYS A 32 25.69 19.04 -18.53
N PHE A 33 24.38 18.77 -18.34
CA PHE A 33 23.39 19.81 -18.05
C PHE A 33 23.43 20.24 -16.59
N ILE A 34 23.61 19.27 -15.68
CA ILE A 34 23.69 19.50 -14.24
C ILE A 34 24.99 20.24 -13.86
N GLY A 35 26.03 20.06 -14.65
CA GLY A 35 27.34 20.73 -14.43
C GLY A 35 28.14 20.11 -13.27
N ASP A 36 27.82 18.88 -12.90
CA ASP A 36 28.58 18.09 -11.91
C ASP A 36 29.01 16.76 -12.55
N ASP A 37 30.28 16.46 -12.49
CA ASP A 37 30.88 15.28 -13.11
C ASP A 37 30.60 13.99 -12.32
N LYS A 38 30.08 14.10 -11.10
CA LYS A 38 29.85 12.96 -10.22
C LYS A 38 28.40 12.93 -9.68
N VAL A 39 27.56 12.19 -10.37
CA VAL A 39 26.34 11.62 -9.77
C VAL A 39 26.76 10.35 -9.03
N ILE A 40 26.63 10.33 -7.72
CA ILE A 40 27.04 9.20 -6.88
C ILE A 40 25.80 8.45 -6.42
N SER A 41 25.60 7.22 -6.93
CA SER A 41 24.65 6.28 -6.35
C SER A 41 25.32 5.65 -5.14
N VAL A 42 24.78 5.90 -3.97
CA VAL A 42 25.33 5.44 -2.70
C VAL A 42 24.76 4.06 -2.38
N GLU A 43 25.61 3.05 -2.34
CA GLU A 43 25.18 1.68 -2.04
C GLU A 43 25.08 1.41 -0.53
N THR A 44 25.96 2.02 0.25
CA THR A 44 26.02 1.81 1.68
C THR A 44 25.89 3.11 2.47
N ARG A 45 25.45 3.00 3.72
CA ARG A 45 25.35 4.11 4.64
C ARG A 45 26.73 4.70 5.01
N ALA A 46 27.74 3.85 5.16
CA ALA A 46 29.11 4.28 5.45
C ALA A 46 29.66 5.16 4.33
N GLU A 47 29.35 4.82 3.09
CA GLU A 47 29.70 5.61 1.92
C GLU A 47 28.99 6.98 1.93
N LEU A 48 27.68 7.03 2.22
CA LEU A 48 26.93 8.27 2.36
C LEU A 48 27.56 9.20 3.42
N LYS A 49 27.93 8.62 4.57
CA LYS A 49 28.62 9.36 5.64
C LYS A 49 29.95 9.94 5.17
N THR A 50 30.78 9.13 4.55
CA THR A 50 32.11 9.55 4.06
C THR A 50 31.99 10.67 3.03
N GLU A 51 31.06 10.54 2.09
CA GLU A 51 30.84 11.51 1.01
C GLU A 51 30.27 12.84 1.51
N LEU A 52 29.40 12.82 2.53
CA LEU A 52 28.81 14.03 3.09
C LEU A 52 29.71 14.73 4.10
N GLN A 53 30.44 14.01 4.95
CA GLN A 53 31.32 14.59 5.96
C GLN A 53 32.54 15.26 5.37
N GLY A 54 33.05 14.76 4.26
CA GLY A 54 34.24 15.34 3.59
C GLY A 54 33.95 16.53 2.65
N ARG A 55 32.67 16.96 2.54
CA ARG A 55 32.25 17.90 1.50
C ARG A 55 31.66 19.18 2.09
N ASN A 56 32.12 20.32 1.60
CA ASN A 56 31.65 21.65 2.01
C ASN A 56 30.58 22.24 1.08
N SER A 57 30.49 21.77 -0.18
CA SER A 57 29.52 22.25 -1.17
C SER A 57 29.40 21.29 -2.35
N GLY A 58 28.33 21.42 -3.12
CA GLY A 58 28.07 20.65 -4.33
C GLY A 58 27.84 19.16 -4.10
N GLY A 59 27.65 18.41 -5.19
CA GLY A 59 27.42 16.97 -5.21
C GLY A 59 25.95 16.60 -5.32
N LEU A 60 25.70 15.51 -6.06
CA LEU A 60 24.37 14.89 -6.21
C LEU A 60 24.48 13.42 -5.81
N PHE A 61 23.76 13.06 -4.77
CA PHE A 61 23.74 11.73 -4.18
C PHE A 61 22.37 11.09 -4.36
N LEU A 62 22.36 9.83 -4.80
CA LEU A 62 21.15 9.02 -4.85
C LEU A 62 21.23 7.95 -3.77
N THR A 63 20.15 7.78 -3.03
CA THR A 63 20.09 6.83 -1.93
C THR A 63 18.65 6.36 -1.67
N THR A 64 18.48 5.27 -0.93
CA THR A 64 17.17 4.81 -0.50
C THR A 64 16.92 5.17 0.96
N ILE A 65 15.65 5.42 1.31
CA ILE A 65 15.24 5.78 2.68
C ILE A 65 15.63 4.70 3.71
N HIS A 66 15.67 3.43 3.29
CA HIS A 66 16.02 2.30 4.15
C HIS A 66 17.46 2.32 4.69
N LYS A 67 18.30 3.20 4.17
CA LYS A 67 19.66 3.39 4.68
C LYS A 67 19.72 4.27 5.94
N PHE A 68 18.60 4.92 6.30
CA PHE A 68 18.48 5.70 7.54
C PHE A 68 17.83 4.84 8.62
N THR A 69 18.58 4.45 9.65
CA THR A 69 18.17 3.52 10.72
C THR A 69 18.55 4.06 12.10
N GLU A 70 18.16 3.37 13.17
CA GLU A 70 18.46 3.72 14.58
C GLU A 70 19.92 4.06 14.87
N SER A 71 20.85 3.45 14.16
CA SER A 71 22.28 3.72 14.30
C SER A 71 22.76 4.88 13.40
N THR A 72 21.82 5.70 12.84
CA THR A 72 22.22 6.82 11.98
C THR A 72 22.73 7.97 12.85
N GLU A 73 24.02 8.20 12.79
CA GLU A 73 24.67 9.36 13.39
C GLU A 73 24.45 10.61 12.52
N LEU A 74 24.78 11.78 13.08
CA LEU A 74 24.83 13.02 12.33
C LEU A 74 25.73 12.87 11.09
N LEU A 75 25.16 13.07 9.91
CA LEU A 75 25.90 13.01 8.64
C LEU A 75 26.54 14.38 8.33
N THR A 76 25.75 15.44 8.51
CA THR A 76 26.25 16.83 8.43
C THR A 76 25.24 17.78 9.06
N ASP A 77 25.72 18.85 9.65
CA ASP A 77 24.95 19.97 10.20
C ASP A 77 24.81 21.15 9.24
N ARG A 78 25.24 20.98 8.00
CA ARG A 78 25.21 22.04 6.98
C ARG A 78 23.78 22.42 6.62
N ASN A 79 23.55 23.72 6.38
CA ASN A 79 22.26 24.27 5.95
C ASN A 79 22.10 24.38 4.42
N ASN A 80 23.18 24.10 3.65
CA ASN A 80 23.12 24.09 2.18
C ASN A 80 23.00 22.66 1.62
N VAL A 81 22.24 21.82 2.30
CA VAL A 81 21.84 20.48 1.85
C VAL A 81 20.36 20.50 1.50
N ILE A 82 20.01 19.95 0.35
CA ILE A 82 18.63 19.80 -0.12
C ILE A 82 18.34 18.31 -0.26
N CYS A 83 17.41 17.83 0.55
CA CYS A 83 16.89 16.46 0.49
C CYS A 83 15.63 16.45 -0.37
N ILE A 84 15.66 15.72 -1.47
CA ILE A 84 14.54 15.55 -2.38
C ILE A 84 14.04 14.11 -2.25
N SER A 85 12.82 13.95 -1.77
CA SER A 85 12.20 12.65 -1.53
C SER A 85 11.16 12.36 -2.59
N ASP A 86 11.36 11.28 -3.35
CA ASP A 86 10.36 10.77 -4.29
C ASP A 86 9.42 9.80 -3.59
N GLU A 87 8.14 9.76 -4.01
CA GLU A 87 7.05 8.99 -3.38
C GLU A 87 6.99 9.24 -1.86
N ALA A 88 7.10 10.50 -1.46
CA ALA A 88 7.27 10.93 -0.07
C ALA A 88 6.18 10.42 0.89
N HIS A 89 5.00 10.05 0.39
CA HIS A 89 3.87 9.50 1.16
C HIS A 89 4.09 8.06 1.68
N ARG A 90 5.12 7.37 1.23
CA ARG A 90 5.38 5.96 1.60
C ARG A 90 6.13 5.83 2.92
N SER A 91 7.31 5.23 2.91
CA SER A 91 8.13 4.96 4.09
C SER A 91 8.75 6.20 4.74
N GLN A 92 8.59 7.39 4.14
CA GLN A 92 9.24 8.64 4.52
C GLN A 92 8.39 9.56 5.40
N ILE A 93 7.17 9.12 5.78
CA ILE A 93 6.22 9.95 6.57
C ILE A 93 6.14 9.55 8.04
N ASN A 94 6.83 8.51 8.46
CA ASN A 94 6.65 7.97 9.80
C ASN A 94 7.66 8.58 10.76
N LEU A 95 7.24 9.59 11.52
CA LEU A 95 7.95 10.17 12.67
C LEU A 95 7.61 9.43 13.97
N GLU A 96 6.62 8.50 13.94
CA GLU A 96 6.09 7.88 15.14
C GLU A 96 7.08 6.96 15.83
N GLN A 97 7.07 7.06 17.14
CA GLN A 97 7.76 6.14 18.04
C GLN A 97 7.02 4.81 18.11
N LYS A 98 7.66 3.74 17.69
CA LYS A 98 7.17 2.37 17.93
C LYS A 98 7.92 1.79 19.12
N VAL A 99 7.19 1.50 20.19
CA VAL A 99 7.73 0.81 21.35
C VAL A 99 7.63 -0.70 21.12
N LYS A 100 8.77 -1.37 21.03
CA LYS A 100 8.86 -2.81 20.91
C LYS A 100 9.41 -3.39 22.21
N VAL A 101 8.59 -4.18 22.89
CA VAL A 101 9.03 -4.93 24.07
C VAL A 101 9.80 -6.16 23.62
N THR A 102 11.06 -6.27 23.99
CA THR A 102 11.93 -7.43 23.74
C THR A 102 12.28 -8.10 25.06
N GLU A 103 12.79 -9.32 25.03
CA GLU A 103 13.25 -10.04 26.22
C GLU A 103 14.36 -9.30 26.98
N THR A 104 15.07 -8.39 26.31
CA THR A 104 16.20 -7.62 26.86
C THR A 104 15.85 -6.18 27.24
N GLY A 105 14.60 -5.74 27.07
CA GLY A 105 14.16 -4.40 27.42
C GLY A 105 13.16 -3.78 26.44
N VAL A 106 12.85 -2.50 26.64
CA VAL A 106 12.03 -1.71 25.70
C VAL A 106 12.94 -1.11 24.65
N GLN A 107 12.73 -1.48 23.39
CA GLN A 107 13.34 -0.81 22.25
C GLN A 107 12.34 0.17 21.65
N THR A 108 12.76 1.41 21.54
CA THR A 108 12.01 2.46 20.86
C THR A 108 12.55 2.57 19.44
N THR A 109 11.72 2.25 18.45
CA THR A 109 12.06 2.43 17.04
C THR A 109 11.24 3.56 16.48
N TYR A 110 11.88 4.42 15.69
CA TYR A 110 11.21 5.49 14.97
C TYR A 110 11.06 5.13 13.48
N GLY A 111 10.23 5.86 12.77
CA GLY A 111 10.19 5.75 11.31
C GLY A 111 11.46 6.31 10.65
N PHE A 112 11.70 5.92 9.41
CA PHE A 112 12.88 6.36 8.64
C PHE A 112 12.96 7.90 8.51
N ALA A 113 11.83 8.59 8.48
CA ALA A 113 11.77 10.05 8.41
C ALA A 113 12.46 10.69 9.61
N LYS A 114 12.24 10.16 10.83
CA LYS A 114 12.89 10.66 12.06
C LYS A 114 14.41 10.51 11.96
N TYR A 115 14.89 9.34 11.57
CA TYR A 115 16.34 9.10 11.44
C TYR A 115 16.97 9.93 10.34
N LEU A 116 16.26 10.20 9.25
CA LEU A 116 16.70 11.11 8.20
C LEU A 116 16.86 12.53 8.74
N HIS A 117 15.88 13.06 9.45
CA HIS A 117 15.91 14.40 10.03
C HIS A 117 17.01 14.54 11.10
N ASP A 118 17.20 13.52 11.96
CA ASP A 118 18.27 13.53 12.95
C ASP A 118 19.67 13.49 12.32
N SER A 119 19.79 12.88 11.14
CA SER A 119 21.06 12.79 10.40
C SER A 119 21.42 14.07 9.68
N LEU A 120 20.45 14.87 9.26
CA LEU A 120 20.58 16.08 8.44
C LEU A 120 19.69 17.21 9.01
N PRO A 121 19.90 17.65 10.25
CA PRO A 121 18.95 18.49 10.98
C PRO A 121 18.71 19.87 10.37
N ASN A 122 19.67 20.40 9.60
CA ASN A 122 19.59 21.71 8.98
C ASN A 122 19.35 21.65 7.45
N ALA A 123 19.04 20.48 6.90
CA ALA A 123 18.74 20.34 5.48
C ALA A 123 17.35 20.90 5.14
N THR A 124 17.21 21.34 3.89
CA THR A 124 15.90 21.68 3.32
C THR A 124 15.27 20.41 2.74
N TYR A 125 14.06 20.08 3.15
CA TYR A 125 13.35 18.89 2.72
C TYR A 125 12.27 19.24 1.71
N VAL A 126 12.25 18.51 0.58
CA VAL A 126 11.27 18.66 -0.49
C VAL A 126 10.70 17.28 -0.81
N GLY A 127 9.40 17.08 -0.61
CA GLY A 127 8.72 15.84 -0.94
C GLY A 127 7.98 15.95 -2.27
N PHE A 128 8.20 14.99 -3.17
CA PHE A 128 7.40 14.79 -4.37
C PHE A 128 6.49 13.59 -4.17
N THR A 129 5.22 13.76 -4.44
CA THR A 129 4.23 12.68 -4.33
C THR A 129 3.03 12.96 -5.22
N GLY A 130 2.57 11.93 -5.92
CA GLY A 130 1.27 11.98 -6.59
C GLY A 130 0.09 11.83 -5.64
N THR A 131 0.30 11.50 -4.35
CA THR A 131 -0.75 11.20 -3.37
C THR A 131 -0.35 11.66 -1.97
N PRO A 132 -0.36 12.98 -1.68
CA PRO A 132 -0.04 13.47 -0.36
C PRO A 132 -1.05 12.90 0.66
N VAL A 133 -0.53 12.45 1.80
CA VAL A 133 -1.29 12.05 2.97
C VAL A 133 -0.91 12.98 4.13
N ASP A 134 -1.71 13.04 5.18
CA ASP A 134 -1.49 13.97 6.29
C ASP A 134 -0.06 13.87 6.85
N GLY A 135 0.46 12.65 7.06
CA GLY A 135 1.85 12.46 7.48
C GLY A 135 2.92 13.01 6.52
N THR A 136 2.60 13.21 5.23
CA THR A 136 3.50 13.87 4.28
C THR A 136 3.64 15.36 4.61
N LEU A 137 2.55 16.00 4.98
CA LEU A 137 2.52 17.42 5.36
C LEU A 137 3.27 17.65 6.69
N ASP A 138 3.18 16.71 7.62
CA ASP A 138 3.90 16.78 8.89
C ASP A 138 5.43 16.75 8.72
N VAL A 139 5.91 15.97 7.75
CA VAL A 139 7.35 15.80 7.49
C VAL A 139 7.91 16.87 6.56
N PHE A 140 7.18 17.21 5.49
CA PHE A 140 7.67 18.08 4.41
C PHE A 140 7.04 19.48 4.43
N GLY A 141 6.06 19.74 5.29
CA GLY A 141 5.36 21.01 5.36
C GLY A 141 4.22 21.13 4.35
N LYS A 142 3.73 22.35 4.17
CA LYS A 142 2.60 22.64 3.28
C LYS A 142 2.94 22.37 1.82
N VAL A 143 1.91 22.01 1.04
CA VAL A 143 2.02 21.87 -0.42
C VAL A 143 2.50 23.19 -1.02
N ALA A 144 3.66 23.15 -1.68
CA ALA A 144 4.27 24.31 -2.32
C ALA A 144 3.69 24.53 -3.73
N ASP A 145 3.42 23.43 -4.44
CA ASP A 145 2.84 23.44 -5.79
C ASP A 145 2.13 22.12 -6.06
N SER A 146 1.11 22.16 -6.91
CA SER A 146 0.35 20.97 -7.31
C SER A 146 0.03 20.99 -8.79
N TYR A 147 0.12 19.83 -9.44
CA TYR A 147 -0.28 19.62 -10.82
C TYR A 147 -1.31 18.49 -10.86
N THR A 148 -2.58 18.85 -11.02
CA THR A 148 -3.70 17.92 -10.88
C THR A 148 -3.90 17.05 -12.12
N MET A 149 -4.61 15.94 -11.98
CA MET A 149 -5.01 15.09 -13.12
C MET A 149 -5.85 15.87 -14.15
N ARG A 150 -6.67 16.83 -13.68
CA ARG A 150 -7.48 17.68 -14.57
C ARG A 150 -6.61 18.60 -15.41
N GLU A 151 -5.67 19.31 -14.78
CA GLU A 151 -4.72 20.17 -15.50
C GLU A 151 -3.91 19.36 -16.52
N SER A 152 -3.47 18.15 -16.14
CA SER A 152 -2.74 17.25 -17.03
C SER A 152 -3.57 16.82 -18.25
N VAL A 153 -4.88 16.62 -18.10
CA VAL A 153 -5.79 16.34 -19.21
C VAL A 153 -6.02 17.58 -20.07
N ASP A 154 -6.25 18.74 -19.43
CA ASP A 154 -6.49 20.01 -20.13
C ASP A 154 -5.25 20.44 -20.93
N ASP A 155 -4.04 20.19 -20.42
CA ASP A 155 -2.76 20.40 -21.12
C ASP A 155 -2.45 19.31 -22.18
N GLY A 156 -3.29 18.29 -22.29
CA GLY A 156 -3.12 17.19 -23.24
C GLY A 156 -1.93 16.28 -22.96
N ILE A 157 -1.42 16.23 -21.73
CA ILE A 157 -0.32 15.34 -21.29
C ILE A 157 -0.85 13.96 -20.95
N THR A 158 -2.06 13.89 -20.39
CA THR A 158 -2.76 12.63 -20.10
C THR A 158 -4.13 12.58 -20.77
N VAL A 159 -4.77 11.41 -20.79
CA VAL A 159 -6.14 11.25 -21.29
C VAL A 159 -7.12 11.10 -20.13
N LYS A 160 -8.41 11.36 -20.40
CA LYS A 160 -9.48 11.18 -19.41
C LYS A 160 -9.59 9.71 -18.99
N ILE A 161 -9.92 9.50 -17.72
CA ILE A 161 -10.29 8.17 -17.20
C ILE A 161 -11.82 8.07 -17.22
N VAL A 162 -12.31 7.01 -17.84
CA VAL A 162 -13.73 6.65 -17.84
C VAL A 162 -13.90 5.45 -16.89
N TYR A 163 -14.96 5.46 -16.13
CA TYR A 163 -15.32 4.43 -15.18
C TYR A 163 -16.53 3.65 -15.68
N GLU A 164 -16.44 2.31 -15.61
CA GLU A 164 -17.52 1.39 -15.87
C GLU A 164 -17.67 0.44 -14.68
N GLY A 165 -18.83 0.50 -14.01
CA GLY A 165 -19.13 -0.40 -12.90
C GLY A 165 -19.78 -1.68 -13.44
N ARG A 166 -19.20 -2.84 -13.11
CA ARG A 166 -19.68 -4.17 -13.47
C ARG A 166 -19.62 -5.08 -12.24
N ALA A 167 -20.51 -4.85 -11.27
CA ALA A 167 -20.44 -5.62 -10.03
C ALA A 167 -20.90 -7.06 -10.22
N ALA A 168 -20.04 -8.00 -9.85
CA ALA A 168 -20.44 -9.38 -9.64
C ALA A 168 -21.35 -9.44 -8.41
N LYS A 169 -22.64 -9.73 -8.62
CA LYS A 169 -23.60 -9.81 -7.53
C LYS A 169 -23.30 -11.03 -6.67
N VAL A 170 -22.99 -10.76 -5.40
CA VAL A 170 -22.89 -11.77 -4.36
C VAL A 170 -23.94 -11.45 -3.30
N ILE A 171 -24.89 -12.33 -3.14
CA ILE A 171 -25.91 -12.23 -2.09
C ILE A 171 -25.34 -12.95 -0.87
N LEU A 172 -25.23 -12.24 0.23
CA LEU A 172 -24.90 -12.83 1.52
C LEU A 172 -26.17 -13.04 2.32
N ASP A 173 -26.45 -14.29 2.64
CA ASP A 173 -27.57 -14.64 3.51
C ASP A 173 -27.38 -14.01 4.90
N LYS A 174 -28.24 -13.05 5.22
CA LYS A 174 -28.18 -12.29 6.48
C LYS A 174 -28.39 -13.17 7.71
N ALA A 175 -29.21 -14.25 7.59
CA ALA A 175 -29.44 -15.18 8.69
C ALA A 175 -28.16 -15.97 8.99
N LYS A 176 -27.49 -16.47 7.98
CA LYS A 176 -26.23 -17.21 8.11
C LYS A 176 -25.07 -16.31 8.58
N LEU A 177 -25.04 -15.03 8.17
CA LEU A 177 -24.06 -14.06 8.72
C LEU A 177 -24.27 -13.83 10.22
N LYS A 178 -25.53 -13.80 10.68
CA LYS A 178 -25.86 -13.69 12.11
C LYS A 178 -25.39 -14.93 12.88
N GLU A 179 -25.54 -16.13 12.31
CA GLU A 179 -25.02 -17.37 12.92
C GLU A 179 -23.50 -17.32 13.14
N ILE A 180 -22.74 -16.70 12.23
CA ILE A 180 -21.29 -16.49 12.40
C ILE A 180 -21.00 -15.55 13.57
N GLU A 181 -21.76 -14.46 13.69
CA GLU A 181 -21.61 -13.54 14.82
C GLU A 181 -21.95 -14.20 16.17
N ASP A 182 -23.01 -15.00 16.19
CA ASP A 182 -23.42 -15.75 17.37
C ASP A 182 -22.42 -16.86 17.71
N TYR A 183 -21.80 -17.48 16.71
CA TYR A 183 -20.70 -18.43 16.93
C TYR A 183 -19.48 -17.76 17.58
N TYR A 184 -19.05 -16.56 17.12
CA TYR A 184 -17.97 -15.83 17.77
C TYR A 184 -18.31 -15.41 19.21
N LYS A 185 -19.56 -15.01 19.48
CA LYS A 185 -20.02 -14.74 20.85
C LYS A 185 -19.91 -15.98 21.73
N LYS A 186 -20.39 -17.12 21.24
CA LYS A 186 -20.27 -18.40 21.94
C LYS A 186 -18.80 -18.76 22.22
N CYS A 187 -17.90 -18.60 21.26
CA CYS A 187 -16.46 -18.78 21.48
C CYS A 187 -15.91 -17.87 22.59
N ALA A 188 -16.37 -16.61 22.66
CA ALA A 188 -16.00 -15.71 23.74
C ALA A 188 -16.54 -16.17 25.11
N ASP A 189 -17.78 -16.65 25.16
CA ASP A 189 -18.41 -17.17 26.37
C ASP A 189 -17.74 -18.47 26.84
N ASP A 190 -17.27 -19.31 25.91
CA ASP A 190 -16.51 -20.56 26.16
C ASP A 190 -15.02 -20.31 26.53
N GLY A 191 -14.59 -19.03 26.70
CA GLY A 191 -13.27 -18.66 27.19
C GLY A 191 -12.24 -18.30 26.11
N THR A 192 -12.66 -18.20 24.84
CA THR A 192 -11.77 -17.68 23.77
C THR A 192 -11.54 -16.19 24.00
N ASN A 193 -10.28 -15.76 24.07
CA ASN A 193 -9.97 -14.35 24.32
C ASN A 193 -10.18 -13.45 23.08
N GLU A 194 -10.28 -12.15 23.31
CA GLU A 194 -10.53 -11.16 22.25
C GLU A 194 -9.45 -11.18 21.15
N TYR A 195 -8.17 -11.42 21.51
CA TYR A 195 -7.08 -11.53 20.56
C TYR A 195 -7.32 -12.67 19.55
N GLN A 196 -7.72 -13.85 20.01
CA GLN A 196 -7.97 -15.00 19.15
C GLN A 196 -9.15 -14.80 18.21
N ILE A 197 -10.21 -14.18 18.73
CA ILE A 197 -11.38 -13.83 17.92
C ILE A 197 -10.99 -12.80 16.86
N GLU A 198 -10.20 -11.78 17.19
CA GLU A 198 -9.69 -10.81 16.21
C GLU A 198 -8.75 -11.45 15.18
N GLU A 199 -7.83 -12.33 15.60
CA GLU A 199 -6.97 -13.06 14.68
C GLU A 199 -7.76 -14.00 13.76
N SER A 200 -8.80 -14.68 14.29
CA SER A 200 -9.70 -15.48 13.47
C SER A 200 -10.49 -14.61 12.48
N LYS A 201 -11.02 -13.48 12.93
CA LYS A 201 -11.70 -12.52 12.03
C LYS A 201 -10.79 -11.97 10.94
N LYS A 202 -9.50 -11.77 11.21
CA LYS A 202 -8.50 -11.37 10.22
C LYS A 202 -8.12 -12.51 9.28
N ALA A 203 -7.92 -13.71 9.82
CA ALA A 203 -7.55 -14.89 9.03
C ALA A 203 -8.69 -15.36 8.12
N VAL A 204 -9.94 -15.07 8.49
CA VAL A 204 -11.16 -15.39 7.73
C VAL A 204 -11.81 -14.08 7.30
N THR A 205 -11.18 -13.33 6.42
CA THR A 205 -11.79 -12.11 5.88
C THR A 205 -12.96 -12.47 4.97
N LYS A 206 -14.16 -12.01 5.35
CA LYS A 206 -15.40 -12.16 4.55
C LYS A 206 -15.17 -11.76 3.08
N ILE A 207 -14.36 -10.71 2.85
CA ILE A 207 -14.07 -10.20 1.51
C ILE A 207 -13.27 -11.20 0.67
N GLU A 208 -12.22 -11.82 1.21
CA GLU A 208 -11.41 -12.80 0.46
C GLU A 208 -12.22 -14.04 0.07
N MET A 209 -13.13 -14.48 0.95
CA MET A 209 -14.00 -15.62 0.64
C MET A 209 -15.04 -15.29 -0.41
N ILE A 210 -15.65 -14.10 -0.34
CA ILE A 210 -16.59 -13.61 -1.36
C ILE A 210 -15.88 -13.48 -2.71
N LEU A 211 -14.73 -12.84 -2.75
CA LEU A 211 -13.97 -12.63 -3.98
C LEU A 211 -13.42 -13.93 -4.56
N GLY A 212 -13.14 -14.92 -3.71
CA GLY A 212 -12.64 -16.25 -4.09
C GLY A 212 -13.71 -17.31 -4.36
N ASP A 213 -14.99 -16.98 -4.29
CA ASP A 213 -16.08 -17.93 -4.56
C ASP A 213 -15.96 -18.47 -5.99
N PRO A 214 -15.94 -19.82 -6.19
CA PRO A 214 -15.72 -20.42 -7.50
C PRO A 214 -16.80 -20.05 -8.53
N THR A 215 -18.06 -19.94 -8.12
CA THR A 215 -19.17 -19.58 -9.01
C THR A 215 -19.04 -18.13 -9.45
N ARG A 216 -18.71 -17.24 -8.52
CA ARG A 216 -18.41 -15.84 -8.80
C ARG A 216 -17.25 -15.70 -9.78
N LEU A 217 -16.15 -16.41 -9.57
CA LEU A 217 -14.96 -16.33 -10.42
C LEU A 217 -15.23 -16.84 -11.84
N LYS A 218 -16.08 -17.86 -12.00
CA LYS A 218 -16.52 -18.33 -13.30
C LYS A 218 -17.33 -17.27 -14.04
N LEU A 219 -18.33 -16.68 -13.40
CA LEU A 219 -19.16 -15.60 -13.97
C LEU A 219 -18.31 -14.37 -14.31
N LEU A 220 -17.35 -14.04 -13.43
CA LEU A 220 -16.39 -12.96 -13.64
C LEU A 220 -15.51 -13.21 -14.87
N ALA A 221 -15.03 -14.44 -15.05
CA ALA A 221 -14.23 -14.83 -16.21
C ALA A 221 -15.05 -14.73 -17.51
N GLU A 222 -16.31 -15.20 -17.50
CA GLU A 222 -17.24 -15.10 -18.63
C GLU A 222 -17.48 -13.63 -19.01
N ASP A 223 -17.79 -12.76 -18.04
CA ASP A 223 -18.00 -11.35 -18.29
C ASP A 223 -16.75 -10.65 -18.80
N PHE A 224 -15.58 -10.89 -18.17
CA PHE A 224 -14.31 -10.34 -18.61
C PHE A 224 -13.99 -10.69 -20.05
N VAL A 225 -14.11 -11.98 -20.43
CA VAL A 225 -13.84 -12.45 -21.80
C VAL A 225 -14.77 -11.77 -22.79
N ASN A 226 -16.08 -11.78 -22.51
CA ASN A 226 -17.08 -11.15 -23.38
C ASN A 226 -16.84 -9.65 -23.55
N HIS A 227 -16.58 -8.93 -22.44
CA HIS A 227 -16.32 -7.51 -22.48
C HIS A 227 -15.03 -7.17 -23.22
N TYR A 228 -13.94 -7.93 -22.98
CA TYR A 228 -12.68 -7.74 -23.68
C TYR A 228 -12.82 -7.96 -25.19
N GLU A 229 -13.44 -9.06 -25.62
CA GLU A 229 -13.62 -9.38 -27.03
C GLU A 229 -14.54 -8.39 -27.75
N THR A 230 -15.63 -7.95 -27.10
CA THR A 230 -16.53 -6.94 -27.62
C THR A 230 -15.76 -5.63 -27.87
N ARG A 231 -14.95 -5.17 -26.91
CA ARG A 231 -14.15 -3.96 -27.06
C ARG A 231 -13.14 -4.04 -28.20
N ILE A 232 -12.52 -5.22 -28.40
CA ILE A 232 -11.59 -5.44 -29.52
C ILE A 232 -12.36 -5.40 -30.84
N ALA A 233 -13.50 -6.08 -30.95
CA ALA A 233 -14.34 -6.13 -32.15
C ALA A 233 -14.89 -4.74 -32.55
N GLU A 234 -15.20 -3.91 -31.58
CA GLU A 234 -15.68 -2.53 -31.80
C GLU A 234 -14.56 -1.53 -32.07
N GLY A 235 -13.29 -1.94 -32.02
CA GLY A 235 -12.13 -1.05 -32.16
C GLY A 235 -11.98 -0.07 -30.99
N ALA A 236 -12.58 -0.37 -29.84
CA ALA A 236 -12.56 0.48 -28.66
C ALA A 236 -11.26 0.37 -27.83
N SER A 237 -10.32 -0.47 -28.28
CA SER A 237 -8.98 -0.61 -27.69
C SER A 237 -7.90 -0.28 -28.73
N VAL A 238 -6.89 0.48 -28.35
CA VAL A 238 -5.85 0.96 -29.28
C VAL A 238 -4.91 -0.17 -29.71
N LYS A 239 -4.47 -1.00 -28.75
CA LYS A 239 -3.53 -2.11 -28.98
C LYS A 239 -3.98 -3.42 -28.32
N GLY A 240 -5.19 -3.50 -27.82
CA GLY A 240 -5.74 -4.68 -27.15
C GLY A 240 -5.05 -5.04 -25.83
N LYS A 241 -4.25 -4.15 -25.25
CA LYS A 241 -3.55 -4.43 -23.99
C LYS A 241 -4.37 -4.00 -22.80
N VAL A 242 -4.58 -4.96 -21.89
CA VAL A 242 -5.37 -4.77 -20.68
C VAL A 242 -4.65 -5.36 -19.47
N MET A 243 -4.95 -4.80 -18.32
CA MET A 243 -4.48 -5.29 -17.03
C MET A 243 -5.67 -5.69 -16.16
N PHE A 244 -5.62 -6.90 -15.62
CA PHE A 244 -6.60 -7.39 -14.66
C PHE A 244 -5.98 -7.42 -13.26
N VAL A 245 -6.54 -6.69 -12.31
CA VAL A 245 -6.06 -6.58 -10.94
C VAL A 245 -6.91 -7.47 -10.04
N ALA A 246 -6.35 -8.59 -9.63
CA ALA A 246 -7.00 -9.55 -8.74
C ALA A 246 -6.63 -9.29 -7.27
N SER A 247 -7.51 -9.67 -6.35
CA SER A 247 -7.36 -9.38 -4.92
C SER A 247 -6.25 -10.19 -4.25
N SER A 248 -6.04 -11.44 -4.66
CA SER A 248 -4.99 -12.31 -4.10
C SER A 248 -4.41 -13.26 -5.15
N ARG A 249 -3.27 -13.88 -4.83
CA ARG A 249 -2.57 -14.81 -5.72
C ARG A 249 -3.39 -16.07 -6.05
N PRO A 250 -4.04 -16.75 -5.08
CA PRO A 250 -4.92 -17.89 -5.37
C PRO A 250 -6.11 -17.51 -6.25
N ILE A 251 -6.74 -16.36 -6.00
CA ILE A 251 -7.87 -15.84 -6.78
C ILE A 251 -7.42 -15.54 -8.22
N ALA A 252 -6.28 -14.89 -8.40
CA ALA A 252 -5.69 -14.64 -9.71
C ALA A 252 -5.45 -15.93 -10.50
N TYR A 253 -4.94 -16.97 -9.83
CA TYR A 253 -4.70 -18.27 -10.47
C TYR A 253 -5.99 -19.00 -10.84
N THR A 254 -7.00 -18.99 -9.97
CA THR A 254 -8.31 -19.57 -10.27
C THR A 254 -8.97 -18.85 -11.45
N LEU A 255 -8.97 -17.51 -11.43
CA LEU A 255 -9.48 -16.70 -12.54
C LEU A 255 -8.75 -17.01 -13.86
N TYR A 256 -7.41 -17.10 -13.83
CA TYR A 256 -6.62 -17.48 -15.01
C TYR A 256 -7.09 -18.82 -15.58
N LYS A 257 -7.30 -19.83 -14.73
CA LYS A 257 -7.78 -21.16 -15.20
C LYS A 257 -9.17 -21.09 -15.82
N GLU A 258 -10.10 -20.34 -15.21
CA GLU A 258 -11.45 -20.16 -15.78
C GLU A 258 -11.37 -19.47 -17.15
N ILE A 259 -10.55 -18.41 -17.31
CA ILE A 259 -10.35 -17.72 -18.58
C ILE A 259 -9.77 -18.68 -19.65
N ILE A 260 -8.75 -19.47 -19.30
CA ILE A 260 -8.15 -20.44 -20.24
C ILE A 260 -9.12 -21.56 -20.59
N THR A 261 -10.01 -21.93 -19.68
CA THR A 261 -11.09 -22.89 -19.99
C THR A 261 -12.06 -22.34 -21.04
N LEU A 262 -12.37 -21.04 -20.98
CA LEU A 262 -13.23 -20.35 -21.96
C LEU A 262 -12.51 -20.06 -23.29
N ARG A 263 -11.21 -19.78 -23.23
CA ARG A 263 -10.35 -19.41 -24.38
C ARG A 263 -9.01 -20.16 -24.35
N PRO A 264 -8.98 -21.44 -24.69
CA PRO A 264 -7.74 -22.23 -24.71
C PRO A 264 -6.68 -21.68 -25.68
N ASP A 265 -7.10 -21.04 -26.76
CA ASP A 265 -6.25 -20.39 -27.76
C ASP A 265 -5.43 -19.22 -27.19
N TRP A 266 -5.86 -18.60 -26.07
CA TRP A 266 -5.10 -17.54 -25.40
C TRP A 266 -3.86 -18.06 -24.66
N ALA A 267 -3.80 -19.37 -24.38
CA ALA A 267 -2.61 -20.03 -23.86
C ALA A 267 -1.65 -20.52 -24.94
N GLU A 268 -1.99 -20.36 -26.22
CA GLU A 268 -1.09 -20.71 -27.31
C GLU A 268 0.05 -19.70 -27.41
N ILE A 269 1.26 -20.24 -27.61
CA ILE A 269 2.46 -19.42 -27.81
C ILE A 269 2.52 -18.97 -29.26
N LYS A 270 2.42 -17.65 -29.49
CA LYS A 270 2.51 -17.04 -30.83
C LYS A 270 3.62 -15.99 -30.86
N GLU A 271 4.26 -15.80 -32.00
CA GLU A 271 5.35 -14.83 -32.18
C GLU A 271 4.84 -13.40 -32.07
N CYS A 272 3.70 -13.12 -32.68
CA CYS A 272 3.00 -11.84 -32.64
C CYS A 272 1.49 -12.05 -32.78
N GLU A 273 0.73 -10.98 -32.68
CA GLU A 273 -0.69 -10.98 -32.99
C GLU A 273 -0.92 -11.28 -34.51
N GLU A 274 -2.00 -11.98 -34.83
CA GLU A 274 -2.38 -12.30 -36.20
C GLU A 274 -2.60 -11.03 -37.03
N GLY A 275 -2.06 -10.99 -38.24
CA GLY A 275 -2.20 -9.86 -39.17
C GLY A 275 -1.06 -8.83 -39.12
N PHE A 276 -0.06 -9.00 -38.26
CA PHE A 276 1.14 -8.15 -38.26
C PHE A 276 2.28 -8.79 -39.06
N GLU A 277 2.81 -8.05 -40.05
CA GLU A 277 4.09 -8.36 -40.65
C GLU A 277 5.22 -7.74 -39.81
N LEU A 278 6.18 -8.57 -39.42
CA LEU A 278 7.33 -8.15 -38.62
C LEU A 278 8.57 -7.99 -39.48
N SER A 279 9.26 -6.88 -39.33
CA SER A 279 10.62 -6.75 -39.88
C SER A 279 11.61 -7.66 -39.12
N GLU A 280 12.78 -7.93 -39.69
CA GLU A 280 13.82 -8.73 -39.02
C GLU A 280 14.29 -8.12 -37.69
N GLU A 281 14.32 -6.79 -37.58
CA GLU A 281 14.69 -6.09 -36.34
C GLU A 281 13.61 -6.23 -35.25
N GLU A 282 12.36 -6.22 -35.66
CA GLU A 282 11.21 -6.41 -34.73
C GLU A 282 11.15 -7.85 -34.24
N ARG A 283 11.38 -8.83 -35.11
CA ARG A 283 11.47 -10.25 -34.71
C ARG A 283 12.53 -10.50 -33.65
N LYS A 284 13.68 -9.83 -33.74
CA LYS A 284 14.74 -9.94 -32.72
C LYS A 284 14.33 -9.41 -31.34
N LYS A 285 13.37 -8.48 -31.29
CA LYS A 285 12.86 -7.86 -30.04
C LYS A 285 11.66 -8.59 -29.47
N LEU A 286 10.97 -9.39 -30.26
CA LEU A 286 9.82 -10.17 -29.83
C LEU A 286 10.25 -11.58 -29.44
N LYS A 287 9.60 -12.12 -28.43
CA LYS A 287 9.66 -13.52 -28.08
C LYS A 287 8.28 -14.13 -28.20
N PRO A 288 8.15 -15.35 -28.77
CA PRO A 288 6.89 -16.06 -28.74
C PRO A 288 6.37 -16.21 -27.34
N ILE A 289 5.10 -15.85 -27.15
CA ILE A 289 4.47 -15.81 -25.82
C ILE A 289 2.97 -16.00 -25.96
N GLU A 290 2.32 -16.43 -24.88
CA GLU A 290 0.87 -16.54 -24.75
C GLU A 290 0.21 -15.14 -24.74
N LYS A 291 -1.06 -15.07 -25.12
CA LYS A 291 -1.86 -13.84 -25.12
C LYS A 291 -2.14 -13.35 -23.70
N ILE A 292 -2.28 -14.26 -22.74
CA ILE A 292 -2.55 -13.98 -21.32
C ILE A 292 -1.46 -14.54 -20.42
N LYS A 293 -0.99 -13.75 -19.46
CA LYS A 293 0.00 -14.19 -18.44
C LYS A 293 -0.35 -13.63 -17.07
N MET A 294 -0.02 -14.41 -16.05
CA MET A 294 0.03 -13.93 -14.68
C MET A 294 1.37 -13.28 -14.39
N VAL A 295 1.38 -12.08 -13.81
CA VAL A 295 2.61 -11.35 -13.46
C VAL A 295 2.66 -11.11 -11.96
N MET A 296 3.38 -11.98 -11.27
CA MET A 296 3.61 -11.91 -9.83
C MET A 296 4.86 -12.71 -9.44
N THR A 297 5.36 -12.49 -8.22
CA THR A 297 6.51 -13.25 -7.70
C THR A 297 6.07 -14.66 -7.32
N ARG A 298 6.96 -15.64 -7.43
CA ARG A 298 6.78 -16.97 -6.85
C ARG A 298 6.72 -16.88 -5.32
N GLY A 299 5.81 -17.62 -4.71
CA GLY A 299 5.71 -17.81 -3.26
C GLY A 299 6.20 -19.21 -2.86
N LYS A 300 6.62 -19.35 -1.61
CA LYS A 300 7.05 -20.66 -1.06
C LYS A 300 5.89 -21.67 -0.96
N ASP A 301 4.69 -21.14 -0.77
CA ASP A 301 3.46 -21.91 -0.57
C ASP A 301 2.64 -22.08 -1.86
N ASP A 302 3.20 -21.66 -3.01
CA ASP A 302 2.52 -21.84 -4.28
C ASP A 302 2.44 -23.32 -4.65
N ILE A 303 1.29 -23.74 -5.15
CA ILE A 303 1.17 -25.08 -5.76
C ILE A 303 2.07 -25.17 -6.98
N LYS A 304 2.54 -26.37 -7.31
CA LYS A 304 3.57 -26.59 -8.31
C LYS A 304 3.20 -26.00 -9.69
N GLU A 305 1.96 -26.21 -10.13
CA GLU A 305 1.48 -25.72 -11.42
C GLU A 305 1.52 -24.18 -11.50
N MET A 306 1.11 -23.51 -10.44
CA MET A 306 1.17 -22.04 -10.35
C MET A 306 2.63 -21.57 -10.27
N TYR A 307 3.46 -22.25 -9.47
CA TYR A 307 4.88 -21.92 -9.33
C TYR A 307 5.61 -21.99 -10.69
N ASP A 308 5.35 -23.05 -11.47
CA ASP A 308 5.95 -23.24 -12.80
C ASP A 308 5.44 -22.17 -13.78
N LEU A 309 4.14 -21.83 -13.75
CA LEU A 309 3.52 -20.81 -14.60
C LEU A 309 4.12 -19.41 -14.39
N LEU A 310 4.49 -19.05 -13.15
CA LEU A 310 4.98 -17.72 -12.80
C LEU A 310 6.42 -17.44 -13.23
N GLY A 311 7.20 -18.47 -13.55
CA GLY A 311 8.57 -18.31 -13.99
C GLY A 311 9.53 -17.68 -12.97
N THR A 312 10.75 -17.41 -13.40
CA THR A 312 11.84 -16.83 -12.62
C THR A 312 11.76 -15.28 -12.56
N LYS A 313 12.73 -14.64 -11.92
CA LYS A 313 12.88 -13.17 -11.95
C LYS A 313 13.23 -12.69 -13.37
N GLU A 314 14.03 -13.45 -14.10
CA GLU A 314 14.44 -13.18 -15.47
C GLU A 314 13.24 -13.29 -16.42
N ASP A 315 12.40 -14.31 -16.25
CA ASP A 315 11.16 -14.46 -17.03
C ASP A 315 10.22 -13.26 -16.81
N ARG A 316 10.09 -12.77 -15.58
CA ARG A 316 9.29 -11.56 -15.30
C ARG A 316 9.84 -10.28 -15.94
N LYS A 317 11.16 -10.12 -16.03
CA LYS A 317 11.76 -9.01 -16.80
C LYS A 317 11.43 -9.12 -18.29
N GLU A 318 11.38 -10.34 -18.80
CA GLU A 318 10.96 -10.56 -20.17
C GLU A 318 9.48 -10.27 -20.37
N LEU A 319 8.60 -10.68 -19.43
CA LEU A 319 7.18 -10.30 -19.46
C LEU A 319 7.00 -8.77 -19.47
N ASP A 320 7.76 -8.03 -18.66
CA ASP A 320 7.77 -6.56 -18.67
C ASP A 320 8.12 -6.01 -20.07
N ARG A 321 9.19 -6.53 -20.68
CA ARG A 321 9.64 -6.12 -22.00
C ARG A 321 8.60 -6.43 -23.08
N GLN A 322 8.01 -7.63 -23.06
CA GLN A 322 7.01 -8.05 -24.03
C GLN A 322 5.69 -7.28 -23.87
N PHE A 323 5.27 -7.00 -22.64
CA PHE A 323 4.05 -6.21 -22.44
C PHE A 323 4.22 -4.75 -22.90
N LYS A 324 5.43 -4.19 -22.81
CA LYS A 324 5.79 -2.86 -23.33
C LYS A 324 5.99 -2.82 -24.86
N ASN A 325 5.86 -3.94 -25.55
CA ASN A 325 5.93 -3.99 -27.00
C ASN A 325 4.51 -4.11 -27.59
N GLU A 326 4.12 -3.18 -28.44
CA GLU A 326 2.79 -3.11 -29.05
C GLU A 326 2.43 -4.36 -29.88
N LYS A 327 3.42 -4.91 -30.61
CA LYS A 327 3.27 -6.02 -31.53
C LYS A 327 3.32 -7.40 -30.88
N SER A 328 3.72 -7.46 -29.59
CA SER A 328 3.76 -8.71 -28.84
C SER A 328 2.38 -9.34 -28.72
N ASN A 329 2.32 -10.67 -28.81
CA ASN A 329 1.10 -11.43 -28.54
C ASN A 329 0.60 -11.30 -27.11
N PHE A 330 1.45 -10.91 -26.14
CA PHE A 330 1.08 -10.70 -24.76
C PHE A 330 0.17 -9.49 -24.58
N LYS A 331 -1.15 -9.70 -24.48
CA LYS A 331 -2.19 -8.66 -24.41
C LYS A 331 -2.81 -8.50 -23.04
N ILE A 332 -2.94 -9.57 -22.27
CA ILE A 332 -3.70 -9.60 -21.01
C ILE A 332 -2.75 -9.96 -19.87
N ALA A 333 -2.53 -9.01 -18.96
CA ALA A 333 -1.72 -9.21 -17.76
C ALA A 333 -2.63 -9.34 -16.53
N ILE A 334 -2.60 -10.49 -15.84
CA ILE A 334 -3.25 -10.66 -14.54
C ILE A 334 -2.21 -10.35 -13.45
N VAL A 335 -2.49 -9.38 -12.62
CA VAL A 335 -1.60 -8.90 -11.54
C VAL A 335 -2.32 -8.88 -10.20
N VAL A 336 -1.55 -8.82 -9.10
CA VAL A 336 -2.10 -8.58 -7.75
C VAL A 336 -1.61 -7.23 -7.22
N ASP A 337 -0.29 -7.03 -7.12
CA ASP A 337 0.32 -5.78 -6.65
C ASP A 337 1.39 -5.26 -7.62
N MET A 338 1.99 -6.16 -8.40
CA MET A 338 3.00 -5.80 -9.38
C MET A 338 2.40 -4.94 -10.50
N TRP A 339 3.19 -3.99 -10.99
CA TRP A 339 2.84 -3.05 -12.05
C TRP A 339 1.78 -2.00 -11.71
N LEU A 340 1.15 -2.06 -10.53
CA LEU A 340 0.21 -1.03 -10.11
C LEU A 340 0.89 0.33 -9.86
N THR A 341 2.19 0.30 -9.53
CA THR A 341 3.00 1.49 -9.33
C THR A 341 4.32 1.39 -10.07
N GLY A 342 4.82 2.49 -10.65
CA GLY A 342 6.12 2.55 -11.33
C GLY A 342 6.20 1.83 -12.68
N PHE A 343 5.08 1.33 -13.22
CA PHE A 343 5.01 0.65 -14.51
C PHE A 343 4.38 1.57 -15.56
N ASP A 344 5.03 1.73 -16.70
CA ASP A 344 4.59 2.66 -17.74
C ASP A 344 4.43 1.94 -19.09
N VAL A 345 3.17 1.93 -19.58
CA VAL A 345 2.76 1.42 -20.89
C VAL A 345 1.73 2.37 -21.49
N PRO A 346 2.12 3.33 -22.32
CA PRO A 346 1.23 4.38 -22.82
C PRO A 346 -0.03 3.85 -23.53
N PHE A 347 0.09 2.74 -24.25
CA PHE A 347 -1.03 2.10 -24.97
C PHE A 347 -1.87 1.14 -24.12
N LEU A 348 -1.60 0.99 -22.80
CA LEU A 348 -2.49 0.32 -21.88
C LEU A 348 -3.75 1.18 -21.71
N ASP A 349 -4.88 0.74 -22.23
CA ASP A 349 -6.10 1.53 -22.28
C ASP A 349 -7.20 1.05 -21.32
N THR A 350 -7.16 -0.19 -20.88
CA THR A 350 -8.19 -0.76 -20.00
C THR A 350 -7.60 -1.47 -18.80
N MET A 351 -8.19 -1.20 -17.66
CA MET A 351 -7.87 -1.88 -16.38
C MET A 351 -9.14 -2.43 -15.76
N TYR A 352 -9.14 -3.73 -15.49
CA TYR A 352 -10.19 -4.43 -14.77
C TYR A 352 -9.77 -4.58 -13.31
N ILE A 353 -10.63 -4.18 -12.37
CA ILE A 353 -10.31 -4.16 -10.93
C ILE A 353 -11.27 -5.08 -10.18
N ASP A 354 -10.73 -6.17 -9.65
CA ASP A 354 -11.38 -7.08 -8.71
C ASP A 354 -10.59 -7.15 -7.39
N LYS A 355 -10.22 -5.97 -6.88
CA LYS A 355 -9.42 -5.82 -5.68
C LYS A 355 -9.85 -4.60 -4.87
N PRO A 356 -10.11 -4.75 -3.55
CA PRO A 356 -10.31 -3.59 -2.68
C PRO A 356 -9.02 -2.79 -2.55
N ILE A 357 -8.92 -1.67 -3.26
CA ILE A 357 -7.73 -0.81 -3.28
C ILE A 357 -8.02 0.43 -2.45
N GLN A 358 -7.11 0.76 -1.53
CA GLN A 358 -7.25 1.94 -0.68
C GLN A 358 -6.88 3.23 -1.42
N ARG A 359 -7.40 4.37 -0.93
CA ARG A 359 -7.41 5.72 -1.53
C ARG A 359 -6.21 6.06 -2.43
N HIS A 360 -4.99 6.15 -1.85
CA HIS A 360 -3.79 6.57 -2.59
C HIS A 360 -3.31 5.52 -3.61
N ASN A 361 -3.36 4.23 -3.26
CA ASN A 361 -3.01 3.16 -4.18
C ASN A 361 -3.99 3.09 -5.36
N LEU A 362 -5.26 3.45 -5.13
CA LEU A 362 -6.27 3.46 -6.18
C LEU A 362 -5.92 4.49 -7.27
N ILE A 363 -5.58 5.73 -6.89
CA ILE A 363 -5.20 6.77 -7.86
C ILE A 363 -3.96 6.34 -8.66
N GLN A 364 -2.94 5.81 -7.99
CA GLN A 364 -1.74 5.31 -8.67
C GLN A 364 -2.05 4.16 -9.63
N THR A 365 -2.99 3.29 -9.25
CA THR A 365 -3.41 2.15 -10.08
C THR A 365 -4.16 2.64 -11.32
N ILE A 366 -5.20 3.46 -11.17
CA ILE A 366 -6.00 3.94 -12.30
C ILE A 366 -5.22 4.87 -13.24
N SER A 367 -4.20 5.58 -12.72
CA SER A 367 -3.33 6.43 -13.56
C SER A 367 -2.43 5.65 -14.51
N ARG A 368 -2.41 4.32 -14.46
CA ARG A 368 -1.74 3.49 -15.49
C ARG A 368 -2.43 3.57 -16.84
N VAL A 369 -3.76 3.77 -16.87
CA VAL A 369 -4.53 3.84 -18.12
C VAL A 369 -4.74 5.26 -18.65
N ASN A 370 -4.29 6.31 -17.95
CA ASN A 370 -4.48 7.69 -18.40
C ASN A 370 -3.32 8.23 -19.27
N ARG A 371 -2.32 7.42 -19.59
CA ARG A 371 -1.19 7.84 -20.44
C ARG A 371 -1.64 8.15 -21.85
N LYS A 372 -1.09 9.24 -22.42
CA LYS A 372 -1.36 9.61 -23.82
C LYS A 372 -0.63 8.65 -24.77
N PHE A 373 -1.34 8.22 -25.80
CA PHE A 373 -0.81 7.44 -26.91
C PHE A 373 -1.57 7.78 -28.18
N GLU A 374 -0.98 7.60 -29.35
CA GLU A 374 -1.60 7.84 -30.63
C GLU A 374 -2.89 7.02 -30.79
N GLY A 375 -3.99 7.66 -31.12
CA GLY A 375 -5.31 7.04 -31.24
C GLY A 375 -6.00 6.73 -29.90
N LYS A 376 -5.40 7.04 -28.77
CA LYS A 376 -6.00 6.81 -27.44
C LYS A 376 -6.60 8.11 -26.90
N GLU A 377 -7.94 8.15 -26.83
CA GLU A 377 -8.69 9.31 -26.34
C GLU A 377 -9.00 9.23 -24.85
N LYS A 378 -9.10 8.02 -24.31
CA LYS A 378 -9.48 7.76 -22.91
C LYS A 378 -8.85 6.48 -22.37
N GLY A 379 -8.71 6.41 -21.05
CA GLY A 379 -8.45 5.18 -20.33
C GLY A 379 -9.73 4.64 -19.69
N LEU A 380 -9.94 3.34 -19.67
CA LEU A 380 -11.11 2.70 -19.08
C LEU A 380 -10.73 1.95 -17.81
N VAL A 381 -11.49 2.20 -16.74
CA VAL A 381 -11.46 1.42 -15.51
C VAL A 381 -12.76 0.66 -15.36
N VAL A 382 -12.67 -0.67 -15.44
CA VAL A 382 -13.81 -1.59 -15.23
C VAL A 382 -13.74 -2.11 -13.81
N ASP A 383 -14.78 -1.90 -13.04
CA ASP A 383 -14.82 -2.17 -11.60
C ASP A 383 -15.82 -3.27 -11.26
N TYR A 384 -15.30 -4.38 -10.72
CA TYR A 384 -16.09 -5.54 -10.32
C TYR A 384 -16.49 -5.57 -8.83
N ILE A 385 -16.01 -4.63 -8.02
CA ILE A 385 -16.23 -4.62 -6.57
C ILE A 385 -16.90 -3.36 -6.02
N GLY A 386 -17.26 -2.40 -6.88
CA GLY A 386 -17.97 -1.19 -6.48
C GLY A 386 -17.10 -0.11 -5.83
N ILE A 387 -15.90 0.15 -6.37
CA ILE A 387 -14.98 1.18 -5.85
C ILE A 387 -15.34 2.62 -6.26
N LYS A 388 -16.40 2.83 -7.03
CA LYS A 388 -16.81 4.16 -7.57
C LYS A 388 -16.82 5.26 -6.50
N LYS A 389 -17.43 4.96 -5.34
CA LYS A 389 -17.48 5.91 -4.22
C LYS A 389 -16.08 6.22 -3.68
N GLN A 390 -15.25 5.21 -3.53
CA GLN A 390 -13.86 5.35 -3.06
C GLN A 390 -13.00 6.10 -4.09
N MET A 391 -13.23 5.85 -5.39
CA MET A 391 -12.57 6.56 -6.47
C MET A 391 -12.96 8.04 -6.50
N ASN A 392 -14.25 8.34 -6.38
CA ASN A 392 -14.73 9.73 -6.33
C ASN A 392 -14.19 10.47 -5.10
N LEU A 393 -14.15 9.82 -3.94
CA LEU A 393 -13.53 10.38 -2.74
C LEU A 393 -12.03 10.61 -2.92
N ALA A 394 -11.32 9.66 -3.52
CA ALA A 394 -9.90 9.80 -3.78
C ALA A 394 -9.61 10.94 -4.78
N LEU A 395 -10.39 11.04 -5.87
CA LEU A 395 -10.28 12.12 -6.86
C LEU A 395 -10.69 13.49 -6.28
N ALA A 396 -11.70 13.53 -5.42
CA ALA A 396 -12.12 14.77 -4.75
C ALA A 396 -11.03 15.29 -3.80
N HIS A 397 -10.32 14.41 -3.13
CA HIS A 397 -9.13 14.76 -2.34
C HIS A 397 -8.03 15.43 -3.17
N TYR A 398 -7.89 15.03 -4.43
CA TYR A 398 -6.96 15.64 -5.38
C TYR A 398 -7.40 17.03 -5.85
N ASN A 399 -8.73 17.25 -5.93
CA ASN A 399 -9.29 18.50 -6.44
C ASN A 399 -9.66 19.51 -5.34
N ASN A 400 -9.82 19.05 -4.09
CA ASN A 400 -10.28 19.87 -2.95
C ASN A 400 -9.49 19.46 -1.68
N ALA A 401 -8.22 19.82 -1.61
CA ALA A 401 -7.38 19.52 -0.45
C ALA A 401 -7.83 20.19 0.88
N ASP A 402 -8.86 21.05 0.86
CA ASP A 402 -9.08 21.98 1.96
C ASP A 402 -10.39 21.85 2.76
N ASN A 403 -11.43 21.12 2.35
CA ASN A 403 -12.72 21.29 3.03
C ASN A 403 -13.46 20.05 3.58
N GLN A 404 -13.19 18.83 3.15
CA GLN A 404 -13.93 17.64 3.66
C GLN A 404 -13.18 16.81 4.70
N ASN A 405 -11.86 16.92 4.78
CA ASN A 405 -11.07 16.21 5.79
C ASN A 405 -11.11 16.88 7.18
N ILE A 406 -11.44 18.16 7.24
CA ILE A 406 -11.44 18.93 8.48
C ILE A 406 -12.50 18.40 9.44
N GLU A 407 -13.70 18.08 8.99
CA GLU A 407 -14.77 17.57 9.86
C GLU A 407 -14.47 16.16 10.41
N ASP A 408 -13.98 15.25 9.59
CA ASP A 408 -13.63 13.89 10.04
C ASP A 408 -12.42 13.90 11.00
N ILE A 409 -11.45 14.77 10.76
CA ILE A 409 -10.28 14.95 11.62
C ILE A 409 -10.69 15.61 12.93
N GLU A 410 -11.51 16.67 12.92
CA GLU A 410 -11.99 17.35 14.14
C GLU A 410 -12.82 16.41 15.01
N GLN A 411 -13.72 15.62 14.42
CA GLN A 411 -14.48 14.61 15.15
C GLN A 411 -13.58 13.54 15.75
N SER A 412 -12.56 13.10 15.01
CA SER A 412 -11.59 12.12 15.49
C SER A 412 -10.73 12.66 16.64
N ILE A 413 -10.34 13.94 16.60
CA ILE A 413 -9.63 14.63 17.71
C ILE A 413 -10.48 14.64 18.97
N VAL A 414 -11.77 14.96 18.86
CA VAL A 414 -12.71 14.93 20.00
C VAL A 414 -12.78 13.52 20.58
N VAL A 415 -12.95 12.50 19.74
CA VAL A 415 -12.99 11.09 20.20
C VAL A 415 -11.69 10.71 20.91
N VAL A 416 -10.51 11.07 20.38
CA VAL A 416 -9.22 10.78 21.04
C VAL A 416 -9.17 11.42 22.42
N LYS A 417 -9.52 12.70 22.55
CA LYS A 417 -9.52 13.40 23.84
C LYS A 417 -10.49 12.78 24.85
N ASP A 418 -11.68 12.39 24.39
CA ASP A 418 -12.66 11.71 25.24
C ASP A 418 -12.15 10.34 25.73
N GLN A 419 -11.51 9.56 24.84
CA GLN A 419 -10.94 8.27 25.24
C GLN A 419 -9.75 8.43 26.19
N LEU A 420 -8.90 9.46 26.01
CA LEU A 420 -7.83 9.78 26.96
C LEU A 420 -8.37 10.15 28.34
N ASP A 421 -9.43 10.97 28.43
CA ASP A 421 -10.09 11.29 29.68
C ASP A 421 -10.66 10.04 30.39
N LEU A 422 -11.29 9.15 29.62
CA LEU A 422 -11.79 7.87 30.17
C LEU A 422 -10.66 6.98 30.67
N LEU A 423 -9.55 6.89 29.94
CA LEU A 423 -8.37 6.12 30.35
C LEU A 423 -7.67 6.74 31.56
N GLY A 424 -7.55 8.07 31.62
CA GLY A 424 -7.03 8.77 32.79
C GLY A 424 -7.88 8.50 34.05
N LYS A 425 -9.21 8.45 33.92
CA LYS A 425 -10.11 8.06 35.02
C LYS A 425 -9.94 6.59 35.42
N LEU A 426 -9.73 5.71 34.46
CA LEU A 426 -9.49 4.29 34.71
C LEU A 426 -8.16 4.07 35.47
N PHE A 427 -7.13 4.84 35.10
CA PHE A 427 -5.78 4.78 35.67
C PHE A 427 -5.53 5.78 36.82
N HIS A 428 -6.56 6.45 37.37
CA HIS A 428 -6.40 7.51 38.35
C HIS A 428 -5.62 7.11 39.64
N LYS A 429 -5.54 5.80 39.93
CA LYS A 429 -4.76 5.24 41.06
C LYS A 429 -3.43 4.63 40.62
N PHE A 430 -3.09 4.70 39.33
CA PHE A 430 -1.89 4.12 38.80
C PHE A 430 -0.86 5.22 38.46
N ASP A 431 0.37 5.04 38.92
CA ASP A 431 1.46 5.98 38.64
C ASP A 431 2.11 5.69 37.31
N THR A 432 1.94 6.58 36.33
CA THR A 432 2.52 6.49 34.99
C THR A 432 3.88 7.19 34.86
N SER A 433 4.38 7.83 35.91
CA SER A 433 5.60 8.66 35.86
C SER A 433 6.84 7.90 35.41
N GLY A 434 6.95 6.61 35.76
CA GLY A 434 8.06 5.76 35.32
C GLY A 434 8.11 5.57 33.81
N TYR A 435 6.97 5.58 33.10
CA TYR A 435 6.94 5.54 31.64
C TYR A 435 7.44 6.84 31.02
N LEU A 436 7.06 7.98 31.60
CA LEU A 436 7.43 9.31 31.13
C LEU A 436 8.89 9.69 31.46
N SER A 437 9.58 8.90 32.30
CA SER A 437 11.00 9.15 32.68
C SER A 437 11.99 9.06 31.52
N GLY A 438 11.61 8.44 30.41
CA GLY A 438 12.51 8.19 29.26
C GLY A 438 13.57 7.10 29.52
N ILE A 439 13.60 6.50 30.73
CA ILE A 439 14.54 5.44 31.10
C ILE A 439 13.94 4.09 30.68
N PRO A 440 14.55 3.32 29.74
CA PRO A 440 13.95 2.11 29.16
C PRO A 440 13.55 1.05 30.20
N LEU A 441 14.33 0.88 31.25
CA LEU A 441 14.04 -0.09 32.32
C LEU A 441 12.82 0.32 33.16
N GLU A 442 12.69 1.60 33.49
CA GLU A 442 11.54 2.14 34.22
C GLU A 442 10.27 2.11 33.35
N GLN A 443 10.41 2.41 32.07
CA GLN A 443 9.31 2.30 31.10
C GLN A 443 8.77 0.86 31.03
N LEU A 444 9.66 -0.13 30.88
CA LEU A 444 9.27 -1.54 30.84
C LEU A 444 8.57 -1.99 32.12
N LYS A 445 9.13 -1.61 33.28
CA LYS A 445 8.56 -1.93 34.58
C LYS A 445 7.15 -1.35 34.72
N THR A 446 6.98 -0.07 34.38
CA THR A 446 5.69 0.61 34.45
C THR A 446 4.66 0.00 33.49
N LEU A 447 5.07 -0.37 32.28
CA LEU A 447 4.19 -1.04 31.32
C LEU A 447 3.71 -2.42 31.80
N ASN A 448 4.59 -3.23 32.41
CA ASN A 448 4.21 -4.52 32.96
C ASN A 448 3.27 -4.37 34.15
N GLN A 449 3.54 -3.44 35.07
CA GLN A 449 2.66 -3.12 36.18
C GLN A 449 1.29 -2.60 35.71
N ALA A 450 1.24 -1.81 34.64
CA ALA A 450 0.01 -1.34 34.04
C ALA A 450 -0.80 -2.48 33.41
N ALA A 451 -0.13 -3.44 32.75
CA ALA A 451 -0.78 -4.62 32.21
C ALA A 451 -1.37 -5.51 33.32
N GLU A 452 -0.62 -5.74 34.42
CA GLU A 452 -1.14 -6.43 35.60
C GLU A 452 -2.32 -5.71 36.24
N PHE A 453 -2.24 -4.37 36.36
CA PHE A 453 -3.33 -3.53 36.87
C PHE A 453 -4.61 -3.69 36.04
N VAL A 454 -4.50 -3.67 34.73
CA VAL A 454 -5.65 -3.84 33.83
C VAL A 454 -6.27 -5.22 33.96
N GLN A 455 -5.45 -6.25 34.24
CA GLN A 455 -5.89 -7.65 34.36
C GLN A 455 -6.37 -8.04 35.77
N LEU A 456 -6.48 -7.11 36.72
CA LEU A 456 -7.01 -7.38 38.05
C LEU A 456 -8.41 -7.97 38.05
N THR A 457 -9.25 -7.59 37.07
CA THR A 457 -10.56 -8.18 36.82
C THR A 457 -10.83 -8.29 35.33
N GLN A 458 -11.59 -9.30 34.89
CA GLN A 458 -12.00 -9.45 33.49
C GLN A 458 -12.81 -8.25 32.97
N GLU A 459 -13.60 -7.62 33.85
CA GLU A 459 -14.39 -6.44 33.49
C GLU A 459 -13.50 -5.23 33.21
N LEU A 460 -12.47 -5.02 34.02
CA LEU A 460 -11.49 -3.95 33.84
C LEU A 460 -10.71 -4.14 32.54
N GLU A 461 -10.26 -5.38 32.28
CA GLU A 461 -9.56 -5.74 31.04
C GLU A 461 -10.44 -5.48 29.80
N LYS A 462 -11.66 -5.99 29.78
CA LYS A 462 -12.60 -5.79 28.66
C LYS A 462 -12.86 -4.30 28.42
N ARG A 463 -13.07 -3.53 29.47
CA ARG A 463 -13.31 -2.07 29.40
C ARG A 463 -12.09 -1.32 28.85
N PHE A 464 -10.91 -1.61 29.37
CA PHE A 464 -9.66 -1.03 28.91
C PHE A 464 -9.42 -1.33 27.43
N MET A 465 -9.50 -2.59 27.03
CA MET A 465 -9.28 -3.04 25.65
C MET A 465 -10.24 -2.38 24.67
N TYR A 466 -11.51 -2.19 25.08
CA TYR A 466 -12.51 -1.49 24.27
C TYR A 466 -12.19 -0.01 24.08
N ILE A 467 -11.82 0.70 25.17
CA ILE A 467 -11.51 2.13 25.13
C ILE A 467 -10.26 2.37 24.28
N VAL A 468 -9.19 1.58 24.47
CA VAL A 468 -7.93 1.73 23.72
C VAL A 468 -8.11 1.36 22.24
N LYS A 469 -9.01 0.43 21.90
CA LYS A 469 -9.36 0.14 20.52
C LYS A 469 -9.98 1.35 19.81
N ARG A 470 -10.92 2.04 20.47
CA ARG A 470 -11.54 3.26 19.95
C ARG A 470 -10.54 4.41 19.86
N LEU A 471 -9.69 4.57 20.88
CA LEU A 471 -8.59 5.53 20.88
C LEU A 471 -7.70 5.33 19.65
N LYS A 472 -7.23 4.10 19.43
CA LYS A 472 -6.38 3.78 18.29
C LYS A 472 -7.04 4.11 16.96
N SER A 473 -8.29 3.68 16.75
CA SER A 473 -9.01 3.91 15.50
C SER A 473 -9.21 5.41 15.18
N ALA A 474 -9.47 6.23 16.19
CA ALA A 474 -9.60 7.67 16.02
C ALA A 474 -8.23 8.34 15.84
N TYR A 475 -7.22 7.93 16.60
CA TYR A 475 -5.87 8.48 16.51
C TYR A 475 -5.21 8.19 15.16
N ASP A 476 -5.42 7.00 14.59
CA ASP A 476 -4.93 6.64 13.24
C ASP A 476 -5.47 7.61 12.14
N ILE A 477 -6.58 8.32 12.39
CA ILE A 477 -7.17 9.31 11.47
C ILE A 477 -6.56 10.70 11.68
N CYS A 478 -6.26 11.09 12.92
CA CYS A 478 -5.91 12.47 13.28
C CYS A 478 -4.51 12.63 13.88
N SER A 479 -3.66 11.61 13.88
CA SER A 479 -2.31 11.64 14.47
C SER A 479 -1.42 12.75 13.91
N GLY A 480 -1.60 13.10 12.63
CA GLY A 480 -0.87 14.16 11.94
C GLY A 480 -1.39 15.59 12.16
N SER A 481 -2.50 15.78 12.87
CA SER A 481 -3.20 17.08 12.93
C SER A 481 -2.51 18.17 13.78
N GLY A 482 -1.40 17.87 14.47
CA GLY A 482 -0.77 18.81 15.41
C GLY A 482 -1.63 19.18 16.64
N ALA A 483 -2.83 18.58 16.79
CA ALA A 483 -3.81 18.90 17.85
C ALA A 483 -3.48 18.31 19.21
N PHE A 484 -2.43 17.49 19.31
CA PHE A 484 -2.00 16.79 20.51
C PHE A 484 -0.65 17.31 21.00
N SER A 485 -0.57 17.64 22.29
CA SER A 485 0.71 17.95 22.93
C SER A 485 1.61 16.71 22.98
N GLU A 486 2.91 16.92 23.19
CA GLU A 486 3.88 15.84 23.36
C GLU A 486 3.46 14.90 24.51
N THR A 487 3.02 15.46 25.63
CA THR A 487 2.49 14.70 26.77
C THR A 487 1.28 13.84 26.40
N GLN A 488 0.34 14.37 25.62
CA GLN A 488 -0.81 13.60 25.17
C GLN A 488 -0.42 12.47 24.21
N ARG A 489 0.57 12.69 23.36
CA ARG A 489 1.11 11.65 22.47
C ARG A 489 1.78 10.53 23.28
N ASP A 490 2.54 10.88 24.30
CA ASP A 490 3.16 9.91 25.22
C ASP A 490 2.11 9.08 25.97
N GLU A 491 1.03 9.72 26.44
CA GLU A 491 -0.10 9.02 27.06
C GLU A 491 -0.78 8.04 26.08
N ILE A 492 -1.03 8.47 24.84
CA ILE A 492 -1.60 7.60 23.81
C ILE A 492 -0.69 6.38 23.60
N HIS A 493 0.61 6.61 23.41
CA HIS A 493 1.58 5.54 23.20
C HIS A 493 1.68 4.61 24.41
N PHE A 494 1.59 5.13 25.64
CA PHE A 494 1.53 4.32 26.84
C PHE A 494 0.36 3.33 26.81
N TYR A 495 -0.87 3.79 26.57
CA TYR A 495 -2.04 2.93 26.54
C TYR A 495 -2.01 1.91 25.40
N LEU A 496 -1.49 2.30 24.23
CA LEU A 496 -1.30 1.38 23.11
C LEU A 496 -0.26 0.29 23.42
N ALA A 497 0.81 0.63 24.13
CA ALA A 497 1.83 -0.30 24.57
C ALA A 497 1.29 -1.28 25.62
N VAL A 498 0.53 -0.80 26.63
CA VAL A 498 -0.13 -1.65 27.62
C VAL A 498 -1.08 -2.65 26.95
N ARG A 499 -1.91 -2.18 26.01
CA ARG A 499 -2.80 -3.06 25.21
C ARG A 499 -2.01 -4.15 24.50
N SER A 500 -0.87 -3.83 23.89
CA SER A 500 -0.01 -4.79 23.21
C SER A 500 0.56 -5.87 24.13
N ILE A 501 0.87 -5.51 25.40
CA ILE A 501 1.33 -6.47 26.40
C ILE A 501 0.20 -7.39 26.82
N VAL A 502 -0.97 -6.85 27.14
CA VAL A 502 -2.16 -7.64 27.51
C VAL A 502 -2.48 -8.66 26.43
N PHE A 503 -2.50 -8.27 25.15
CA PHE A 503 -2.68 -9.21 24.04
C PHE A 503 -1.64 -10.34 24.01
N LYS A 504 -0.39 -10.04 24.30
CA LYS A 504 0.68 -11.07 24.32
C LYS A 504 0.53 -12.05 25.47
N LEU A 505 0.15 -11.55 26.64
CA LEU A 505 -0.03 -12.39 27.83
C LEU A 505 -1.23 -13.33 27.68
N THR A 506 -2.31 -12.87 27.05
CA THR A 506 -3.52 -13.67 26.80
C THR A 506 -3.34 -14.70 25.68
N LYS A 507 -2.31 -14.57 24.83
CA LYS A 507 -2.01 -15.50 23.73
C LYS A 507 -1.65 -16.91 24.17
N GLY A 508 -1.16 -17.10 25.40
CA GLY A 508 -0.64 -18.40 25.90
C GLY A 508 -1.69 -19.40 26.39
N VAL A 509 -2.99 -19.06 26.48
CA VAL A 509 -4.07 -19.86 27.10
C VAL A 509 -5.12 -20.31 26.09
N ALA A 510 -4.80 -20.35 24.81
CA ALA A 510 -5.74 -20.36 23.73
C ALA A 510 -6.24 -21.74 23.28
N PRO A 511 -7.55 -21.96 23.09
CA PRO A 511 -8.07 -23.06 22.28
C PRO A 511 -7.62 -22.90 20.80
N ASP A 512 -7.55 -24.02 20.08
CA ASP A 512 -7.06 -24.10 18.70
C ASP A 512 -7.84 -23.17 17.76
N THR A 513 -7.24 -22.01 17.43
CA THR A 513 -7.79 -21.05 16.47
C THR A 513 -7.99 -21.65 15.08
N ALA A 514 -7.29 -22.75 14.74
CA ALA A 514 -7.44 -23.43 13.46
C ALA A 514 -8.84 -24.07 13.32
N GLN A 515 -9.37 -24.70 14.37
CA GLN A 515 -10.73 -25.26 14.35
C GLN A 515 -11.79 -24.15 14.21
N MET A 516 -11.62 -23.06 14.94
CA MET A 516 -12.53 -21.89 14.85
C MET A 516 -12.50 -21.30 13.44
N ASN A 517 -11.31 -21.09 12.86
CA ASN A 517 -11.14 -20.57 11.51
C ASN A 517 -11.78 -21.48 10.45
N ASN A 518 -11.59 -22.79 10.55
CA ASN A 518 -12.17 -23.76 9.62
C ASN A 518 -13.70 -23.76 9.70
N ARG A 519 -14.26 -23.69 10.91
CA ARG A 519 -15.72 -23.65 11.10
C ARG A 519 -16.32 -22.37 10.53
N VAL A 520 -15.71 -21.21 10.80
CA VAL A 520 -16.19 -19.93 10.26
C VAL A 520 -16.05 -19.87 8.74
N LYS A 521 -14.97 -20.42 8.17
CA LYS A 521 -14.83 -20.54 6.71
C LYS A 521 -15.98 -21.32 6.09
N GLN A 522 -16.32 -22.47 6.67
CA GLN A 522 -17.43 -23.28 6.17
C GLN A 522 -18.77 -22.54 6.26
N MET A 523 -19.06 -21.89 7.38
CA MET A 523 -20.29 -21.10 7.55
C MET A 523 -20.38 -19.92 6.58
N LEU A 524 -19.23 -19.29 6.23
CA LEU A 524 -19.18 -18.23 5.22
C LEU A 524 -19.41 -18.77 3.82
N GLN A 525 -18.82 -19.92 3.46
CA GLN A 525 -19.08 -20.57 2.17
C GLN A 525 -20.58 -20.89 2.00
N ASP A 526 -21.20 -21.40 3.05
CA ASP A 526 -22.65 -21.70 3.02
C ASP A 526 -23.53 -20.43 2.93
N ALA A 527 -22.98 -19.25 3.28
CA ALA A 527 -23.71 -17.98 3.26
C ALA A 527 -23.59 -17.21 1.95
N ILE A 528 -22.71 -17.65 1.03
CA ILE A 528 -22.43 -16.96 -0.23
C ILE A 528 -23.33 -17.54 -1.34
N GLU A 529 -24.08 -16.67 -2.01
CA GLU A 529 -24.84 -16.99 -3.22
C GLU A 529 -24.41 -16.02 -4.34
N SER A 530 -23.99 -16.56 -5.48
CA SER A 530 -23.58 -15.77 -6.65
C SER A 530 -24.71 -15.70 -7.67
N ASP A 531 -25.11 -14.48 -8.08
CA ASP A 531 -26.27 -14.21 -8.95
C ASP A 531 -25.89 -13.41 -10.23
N GLY A 532 -24.74 -13.67 -10.82
CA GLY A 532 -24.32 -13.07 -12.08
C GLY A 532 -23.55 -11.76 -11.95
N VAL A 533 -23.31 -11.11 -13.09
CA VAL A 533 -22.65 -9.80 -13.19
C VAL A 533 -23.63 -8.80 -13.79
N GLU A 534 -23.75 -7.62 -13.20
CA GLU A 534 -24.62 -6.54 -13.68
C GLU A 534 -23.81 -5.27 -13.89
N GLU A 535 -24.12 -4.53 -14.96
CA GLU A 535 -23.61 -3.17 -15.19
C GLU A 535 -24.32 -2.19 -14.25
N ILE A 536 -23.55 -1.35 -13.53
CA ILE A 536 -24.06 -0.42 -12.52
C ILE A 536 -23.80 1.03 -12.93
#